data_cf15d618c03551d21e506b3a3137104b
#
_entry.id   cf15d618c03551d21e506b3a3137104b
#
_cell.length_a   1.000
_cell.length_b   1.000
_cell.length_c   1.000
_cell.angle_alpha   90.00
_cell.angle_beta   90.00
_cell.angle_gamma   90.00
#
_symmetry.space_group_name_H-M   'P 1'
#
loop_
_entity.id
_entity.type
_entity.pdbx_description
1 polymer ?
#
loop_
_entity_poly.entity_id
_entity_poly.type
_entity_poly.pdbx_seq_one_letter_code
_entity_poly.pdbx_strand_id
1 'polypeptide(L)'
;MKEIQSLFIEQTQKTPQIELNQFTGNLIFSGKSIPENAAKVYEPVLNWVTQYVLKARPITNVRLDLEYFNTTSTIWLLKILKVLIRINEPDYVLILHFYLPIDEYDEMNDFDDIKDAFSPIEDILHGTLPSIGIKLYWTDDKGVIIKDILVFLDQEQFAN
;
A
#
# COMPACT_ATOMS: atom_id res chain seq x y z
N MET A 1 -1.04 28.91 3.46
CA MET A 1 -1.31 27.47 3.24
C MET A 1 -0.30 26.66 4.03
N LYS A 2 -0.80 25.81 4.92
CA LYS A 2 0.09 24.96 5.72
C LYS A 2 0.64 23.84 4.85
N GLU A 3 1.94 23.66 4.87
CA GLU A 3 2.54 22.49 4.25
C GLU A 3 2.19 21.25 5.06
N ILE A 4 1.98 20.14 4.36
CA ILE A 4 1.79 18.85 5.00
C ILE A 4 3.05 18.47 5.77
N GLN A 5 2.90 17.90 6.95
CA GLN A 5 4.01 17.45 7.78
C GLN A 5 4.08 15.93 7.80
N SER A 6 5.27 15.41 8.02
CA SER A 6 5.45 13.96 8.19
C SER A 6 4.63 13.49 9.39
N LEU A 7 4.04 12.31 9.25
CA LEU A 7 3.23 11.70 10.31
C LEU A 7 3.94 10.44 10.81
N PHE A 8 4.11 10.35 12.13
CA PHE A 8 4.63 9.14 12.77
C PHE A 8 3.67 8.70 13.87
N ILE A 9 3.25 7.44 13.82
CA ILE A 9 2.42 6.83 14.85
C ILE A 9 3.16 5.59 15.35
N GLU A 10 3.44 5.55 16.64
CA GLU A 10 4.17 4.44 17.24
C GLU A 10 3.26 3.21 17.35
N GLN A 11 3.83 2.04 17.11
CA GLN A 11 3.09 0.77 17.19
C GLN A 11 2.72 0.43 18.63
N THR A 12 1.62 -0.31 18.76
CA THR A 12 1.21 -0.96 20.01
C THR A 12 1.11 -2.45 19.77
N GLN A 13 0.63 -3.20 20.77
CA GLN A 13 0.42 -4.64 20.57
C GLN A 13 -0.66 -4.97 19.54
N LYS A 14 -1.57 -4.02 19.26
CA LYS A 14 -2.70 -4.23 18.35
C LYS A 14 -2.73 -3.27 17.17
N THR A 15 -1.88 -2.25 17.18
CA THR A 15 -1.89 -1.23 16.14
C THR A 15 -0.52 -1.10 15.47
N PRO A 16 -0.48 -0.80 14.18
CA PRO A 16 0.78 -0.75 13.45
C PRO A 16 1.58 0.51 13.73
N GLN A 17 2.88 0.43 13.47
CA GLN A 17 3.70 1.62 13.34
C GLN A 17 3.44 2.21 11.96
N ILE A 18 3.22 3.51 11.90
CA ILE A 18 2.90 4.21 10.66
C ILE A 18 3.87 5.37 10.49
N GLU A 19 4.56 5.41 9.35
CA GLU A 19 5.51 6.46 9.00
C GLU A 19 5.15 6.99 7.63
N LEU A 20 4.70 8.24 7.57
CA LEU A 20 4.30 8.88 6.32
C LEU A 20 5.20 10.07 6.08
N ASN A 21 5.96 10.02 4.98
CA ASN A 21 6.96 11.04 4.68
C ASN A 21 6.69 11.67 3.31
N GLN A 22 6.30 12.94 3.30
CA GLN A 22 5.96 13.67 2.09
C GLN A 22 7.17 14.01 1.23
N PHE A 23 8.36 14.01 1.81
CA PHE A 23 9.58 14.34 1.07
C PHE A 23 10.11 13.15 0.26
N THR A 24 9.97 11.95 0.80
CA THR A 24 10.47 10.73 0.15
C THR A 24 9.38 10.00 -0.63
N GLY A 25 8.10 10.25 -0.31
CA GLY A 25 7.01 9.48 -0.87
C GLY A 25 6.87 8.09 -0.25
N ASN A 26 7.52 7.85 0.87
CA ASN A 26 7.45 6.56 1.56
C ASN A 26 6.34 6.58 2.62
N LEU A 27 5.39 5.66 2.48
CA LEU A 27 4.26 5.46 3.39
C LEU A 27 4.38 4.04 3.94
N ILE A 28 4.83 3.91 5.20
CA ILE A 28 5.23 2.62 5.76
C ILE A 28 4.30 2.22 6.89
N PHE A 29 3.73 1.03 6.79
CA PHE A 29 2.86 0.41 7.80
C PHE A 29 3.52 -0.90 8.22
N SER A 30 3.85 -1.04 9.52
CA SER A 30 4.54 -2.25 9.99
C SER A 30 3.99 -2.73 11.33
N GLY A 31 4.08 -4.04 11.58
CA GLY A 31 3.64 -4.68 12.81
C GLY A 31 2.27 -5.34 12.67
N LYS A 32 1.40 -5.12 13.63
CA LYS A 32 0.07 -5.74 13.65
C LYS A 32 -1.01 -4.68 13.49
N SER A 33 -2.03 -4.99 12.72
CA SER A 33 -3.18 -4.10 12.56
C SER A 33 -4.48 -4.85 12.88
N ILE A 34 -4.75 -4.97 14.18
CA ILE A 34 -5.95 -5.58 14.73
C ILE A 34 -6.57 -4.65 15.78
N PRO A 35 -6.78 -3.36 15.43
CA PRO A 35 -7.27 -2.38 16.40
C PRO A 35 -8.71 -2.64 16.81
N GLU A 36 -9.04 -2.29 18.05
CA GLU A 36 -10.42 -2.31 18.53
C GLU A 36 -11.22 -1.17 17.90
N ASN A 37 -10.55 -0.04 17.66
CA ASN A 37 -11.14 1.12 16.98
C ASN A 37 -10.25 1.52 15.80
N ALA A 38 -10.53 0.95 14.65
CA ALA A 38 -9.73 1.19 13.45
C ALA A 38 -9.81 2.65 12.98
N ALA A 39 -10.94 3.31 13.15
CA ALA A 39 -11.09 4.71 12.76
C ALA A 39 -10.09 5.61 13.50
N LYS A 40 -9.89 5.35 14.78
CA LYS A 40 -8.94 6.14 15.58
C LYS A 40 -7.51 6.03 15.03
N VAL A 41 -7.14 4.86 14.53
CA VAL A 41 -5.81 4.62 13.97
C VAL A 41 -5.68 5.22 12.56
N TYR A 42 -6.66 4.97 11.70
CA TYR A 42 -6.53 5.24 10.27
C TYR A 42 -7.12 6.56 9.79
N GLU A 43 -7.99 7.19 10.56
CA GLU A 43 -8.56 8.47 10.17
C GLU A 43 -7.49 9.56 9.98
N PRO A 44 -6.49 9.68 10.89
CA PRO A 44 -5.39 10.62 10.66
C PRO A 44 -4.57 10.29 9.40
N VAL A 45 -4.42 9.01 9.08
CA VAL A 45 -3.73 8.57 7.87
C VAL A 45 -4.51 8.98 6.63
N LEU A 46 -5.83 8.74 6.63
CA LEU A 46 -6.69 9.13 5.51
C LEU A 46 -6.66 10.65 5.28
N ASN A 47 -6.69 11.42 6.35
CA ASN A 47 -6.58 12.88 6.24
C ASN A 47 -5.24 13.29 5.67
N TRP A 48 -4.16 12.63 6.08
CA TRP A 48 -2.81 12.92 5.59
C TRP A 48 -2.70 12.61 4.08
N VAL A 49 -3.15 11.43 3.63
CA VAL A 49 -3.04 11.07 2.22
C VAL A 49 -3.93 11.95 1.34
N THR A 50 -5.07 12.41 1.85
CA THR A 50 -5.94 13.35 1.13
C THR A 50 -5.21 14.64 0.79
N GLN A 51 -4.34 15.10 1.66
CA GLN A 51 -3.50 16.27 1.42
C GLN A 51 -2.28 15.91 0.56
N TYR A 52 -1.68 14.75 0.82
CA TYR A 52 -0.49 14.31 0.11
C TYR A 52 -0.70 14.21 -1.41
N VAL A 53 -1.85 13.69 -1.86
CA VAL A 53 -2.10 13.49 -3.29
C VAL A 53 -2.11 14.79 -4.08
N LEU A 54 -2.32 15.93 -3.43
CA LEU A 54 -2.28 17.24 -4.09
C LEU A 54 -0.87 17.66 -4.47
N LYS A 55 0.14 17.15 -3.79
CA LYS A 55 1.56 17.39 -4.03
C LYS A 55 2.38 16.14 -3.85
N ALA A 56 1.95 15.05 -4.47
CA ALA A 56 2.63 13.77 -4.36
C ALA A 56 4.02 13.81 -4.99
N ARG A 57 4.90 12.92 -4.54
CA ARG A 57 6.19 12.72 -5.18
C ARG A 57 6.02 11.90 -6.47
N PRO A 58 6.96 12.00 -7.42
CA PRO A 58 6.89 11.21 -8.65
C PRO A 58 6.78 9.70 -8.41
N ILE A 59 7.38 9.21 -7.34
CA ILE A 59 7.25 7.82 -6.93
C ILE A 59 6.73 7.79 -5.49
N THR A 60 5.59 7.14 -5.29
CA THR A 60 5.01 6.91 -3.97
C THR A 60 5.11 5.42 -3.66
N ASN A 61 5.72 5.09 -2.54
CA ASN A 61 5.88 3.71 -2.08
C ASN A 61 5.03 3.48 -0.84
N VAL A 62 4.04 2.61 -0.95
CA VAL A 62 3.23 2.17 0.18
C VAL A 62 3.75 0.80 0.59
N ARG A 63 4.34 0.71 1.79
CA ARG A 63 4.91 -0.54 2.30
C ARG A 63 4.02 -1.11 3.38
N LEU A 64 3.50 -2.30 3.13
CA LEU A 64 2.60 -3.00 4.03
C LEU A 64 3.30 -4.23 4.60
N ASP A 65 4.12 -3.99 5.63
CA ASP A 65 4.87 -5.04 6.34
C ASP A 65 4.09 -5.43 7.60
N LEU A 66 2.88 -5.95 7.39
CA LEU A 66 1.95 -6.27 8.47
C LEU A 66 1.93 -7.78 8.72
N GLU A 67 2.24 -8.18 9.96
CA GLU A 67 2.16 -9.59 10.38
C GLU A 67 0.72 -10.08 10.37
N TYR A 68 -0.17 -9.25 10.93
CA TYR A 68 -1.60 -9.54 11.00
C TYR A 68 -2.40 -8.28 10.73
N PHE A 69 -3.54 -8.43 10.06
CA PHE A 69 -4.49 -7.35 9.91
C PHE A 69 -5.91 -7.93 9.83
N ASN A 70 -6.84 -7.26 10.49
CA ASN A 70 -8.24 -7.70 10.50
C ASN A 70 -9.02 -7.08 9.34
N THR A 71 -10.28 -7.52 9.18
CA THR A 71 -11.15 -7.07 8.11
C THR A 71 -11.34 -5.55 8.12
N THR A 72 -11.52 -4.97 9.30
CA THR A 72 -11.71 -3.52 9.43
C THR A 72 -10.47 -2.75 8.96
N SER A 73 -9.28 -3.26 9.28
CA SER A 73 -8.02 -2.67 8.78
C SER A 73 -7.94 -2.73 7.26
N THR A 74 -8.36 -3.85 6.66
CA THR A 74 -8.38 -4.00 5.20
C THR A 74 -9.29 -2.94 4.56
N ILE A 75 -10.47 -2.72 5.14
CA ILE A 75 -11.40 -1.70 4.64
C ILE A 75 -10.76 -0.31 4.66
N TRP A 76 -10.07 0.04 5.75
CA TRP A 76 -9.40 1.33 5.86
C TRP A 76 -8.24 1.46 4.89
N LEU A 77 -7.44 0.39 4.71
CA LEU A 77 -6.34 0.39 3.75
C LEU A 77 -6.84 0.59 2.33
N LEU A 78 -7.98 -0.02 1.98
CA LEU A 78 -8.60 0.20 0.66
C LEU A 78 -9.10 1.63 0.49
N LYS A 79 -9.65 2.25 1.54
CA LYS A 79 -10.04 3.66 1.49
C LYS A 79 -8.84 4.57 1.23
N ILE A 80 -7.73 4.28 1.89
CA ILE A 80 -6.48 5.03 1.73
C ILE A 80 -5.98 4.88 0.29
N LEU A 81 -6.00 3.65 -0.23
CA LEU A 81 -5.58 3.39 -1.60
C LEU A 81 -6.45 4.12 -2.62
N LYS A 82 -7.76 4.15 -2.40
CA LYS A 82 -8.69 4.89 -3.28
C LYS A 82 -8.38 6.38 -3.34
N VAL A 83 -7.85 6.94 -2.27
CA VAL A 83 -7.41 8.34 -2.28
C VAL A 83 -6.08 8.46 -3.02
N LEU A 84 -5.14 7.56 -2.78
CA LEU A 84 -3.81 7.62 -3.42
C LEU A 84 -3.88 7.52 -4.93
N ILE A 85 -4.80 6.73 -5.49
CA ILE A 85 -4.95 6.62 -6.93
C ILE A 85 -5.50 7.88 -7.60
N ARG A 86 -5.89 8.89 -6.81
CA ARG A 86 -6.32 10.20 -7.33
C ARG A 86 -5.15 11.12 -7.69
N ILE A 87 -3.92 10.65 -7.55
CA ILE A 87 -2.75 11.39 -8.02
C ILE A 87 -2.98 11.77 -9.48
N ASN A 88 -2.97 13.07 -9.78
CA ASN A 88 -3.36 13.59 -11.08
C ASN A 88 -2.16 13.90 -11.96
N GLU A 89 -1.26 12.91 -12.10
CA GLU A 89 -0.04 13.02 -12.89
C GLU A 89 0.21 11.71 -13.64
N PRO A 90 0.16 11.72 -14.99
CA PRO A 90 0.27 10.47 -15.76
C PRO A 90 1.65 9.82 -15.70
N ASP A 91 2.69 10.60 -15.41
CA ASP A 91 4.07 10.08 -15.35
C ASP A 91 4.45 9.59 -13.95
N TYR A 92 3.57 9.75 -12.98
CA TYR A 92 3.87 9.33 -11.61
C TYR A 92 3.61 7.84 -11.42
N VAL A 93 4.26 7.27 -10.41
CA VAL A 93 4.21 5.84 -10.12
C VAL A 93 3.82 5.64 -8.66
N LEU A 94 2.86 4.76 -8.43
CA LEU A 94 2.46 4.30 -7.10
C LEU A 94 2.82 2.83 -7.00
N ILE A 95 3.66 2.46 -6.04
CA ILE A 95 4.06 1.07 -5.85
C ILE A 95 3.57 0.59 -4.48
N LEU A 96 2.83 -0.51 -4.49
CA LEU A 96 2.35 -1.18 -3.28
C LEU A 96 3.31 -2.33 -2.98
N HIS A 97 3.93 -2.30 -1.80
CA HIS A 97 4.90 -3.32 -1.39
C HIS A 97 4.26 -4.20 -0.32
N PHE A 98 4.23 -5.51 -0.59
CA PHE A 98 3.70 -6.51 0.35
C PHE A 98 4.80 -7.49 0.73
N TYR A 99 4.90 -7.80 2.02
CA TYR A 99 5.87 -8.75 2.55
C TYR A 99 5.14 -10.00 2.98
N LEU A 100 5.51 -11.14 2.40
CA LEU A 100 4.82 -12.42 2.58
C LEU A 100 5.80 -13.49 3.08
N PRO A 101 5.34 -14.43 3.95
CA PRO A 101 6.19 -15.57 4.32
C PRO A 101 6.52 -16.42 3.10
N ILE A 102 7.74 -16.95 3.06
CA ILE A 102 8.19 -17.79 1.93
C ILE A 102 7.33 -19.05 1.78
N ASP A 103 6.69 -19.50 2.85
CA ASP A 103 5.80 -20.66 2.81
C ASP A 103 4.61 -20.46 1.86
N GLU A 104 4.23 -19.21 1.59
CA GLU A 104 3.14 -18.87 0.68
C GLU A 104 3.60 -18.77 -0.79
N TYR A 105 4.89 -18.91 -1.07
CA TYR A 105 5.45 -18.75 -2.41
C TYR A 105 4.82 -19.69 -3.43
N ASP A 106 4.61 -20.95 -3.05
CA ASP A 106 4.06 -21.97 -3.96
C ASP A 106 2.60 -21.67 -4.36
N GLU A 107 1.90 -20.86 -3.56
CA GLU A 107 0.51 -20.47 -3.84
C GLU A 107 0.40 -19.26 -4.77
N MET A 108 1.48 -18.46 -4.87
CA MET A 108 1.47 -17.21 -5.63
C MET A 108 2.73 -17.08 -6.48
N ASN A 109 3.08 -18.14 -7.21
CA ASN A 109 4.35 -18.16 -7.94
C ASN A 109 4.24 -17.74 -9.41
N ASP A 110 3.04 -17.54 -9.95
CA ASP A 110 2.89 -17.06 -11.31
C ASP A 110 2.11 -15.75 -11.38
N PHE A 111 2.17 -15.12 -12.55
CA PHE A 111 1.59 -13.80 -12.78
C PHE A 111 0.07 -13.80 -12.62
N ASP A 112 -0.60 -14.85 -13.08
CA ASP A 112 -2.06 -14.93 -13.00
C ASP A 112 -2.55 -15.07 -11.55
N ASP A 113 -1.84 -15.86 -10.74
CA ASP A 113 -2.16 -16.00 -9.32
C ASP A 113 -2.03 -14.67 -8.59
N ILE A 114 -1.00 -13.90 -8.91
CA ILE A 114 -0.79 -12.58 -8.32
C ILE A 114 -1.92 -11.62 -8.72
N LYS A 115 -2.28 -11.62 -10.00
CA LYS A 115 -3.40 -10.80 -10.48
C LYS A 115 -4.71 -11.14 -9.81
N ASP A 116 -5.00 -12.43 -9.66
CA ASP A 116 -6.23 -12.89 -9.02
C ASP A 116 -6.29 -12.44 -7.55
N ALA A 117 -5.16 -12.52 -6.85
CA ALA A 117 -5.08 -12.10 -5.45
C ALA A 117 -5.35 -10.59 -5.27
N PHE A 118 -4.98 -9.79 -6.26
CA PHE A 118 -5.14 -8.34 -6.19
C PHE A 118 -6.28 -7.80 -7.05
N SER A 119 -7.20 -8.67 -7.50
CA SER A 119 -8.34 -8.26 -8.30
C SER A 119 -9.22 -7.18 -7.64
N PRO A 120 -9.44 -7.17 -6.32
CA PRO A 120 -10.19 -6.07 -5.70
C PRO A 120 -9.51 -4.71 -5.87
N ILE A 121 -8.18 -4.68 -5.95
CA ILE A 121 -7.43 -3.46 -6.21
C ILE A 121 -7.58 -3.07 -7.68
N GLU A 122 -7.50 -4.02 -8.60
CA GLU A 122 -7.70 -3.76 -10.02
C GLU A 122 -9.05 -3.10 -10.32
N ASP A 123 -10.09 -3.52 -9.60
CA ASP A 123 -11.45 -2.99 -9.81
C ASP A 123 -11.54 -1.49 -9.54
N ILE A 124 -10.66 -0.93 -8.72
CA ILE A 124 -10.66 0.50 -8.39
C ILE A 124 -9.73 1.32 -9.27
N LEU A 125 -9.00 0.69 -10.21
CA LEU A 125 -7.96 1.37 -11.01
C LEU A 125 -8.47 1.99 -12.31
N HIS A 126 -9.76 1.90 -12.60
CA HIS A 126 -10.32 2.50 -13.81
C HIS A 126 -10.15 4.02 -13.79
N GLY A 127 -9.59 4.55 -14.88
CA GLY A 127 -9.43 5.99 -15.05
C GLY A 127 -8.31 6.61 -14.24
N THR A 128 -7.42 5.78 -13.64
CA THR A 128 -6.27 6.32 -12.90
C THR A 128 -5.20 6.82 -13.86
N LEU A 129 -4.52 7.92 -13.50
CA LEU A 129 -3.44 8.49 -14.29
C LEU A 129 -2.07 7.87 -13.95
N PRO A 130 -1.70 7.70 -12.65
CA PRO A 130 -0.40 7.12 -12.34
C PRO A 130 -0.34 5.65 -12.68
N SER A 131 0.86 5.15 -12.95
CA SER A 131 1.10 3.73 -13.09
C SER A 131 1.09 3.07 -11.71
N ILE A 132 0.44 1.93 -11.59
CA ILE A 132 0.33 1.20 -10.31
C ILE A 132 1.12 -0.09 -10.42
N GLY A 133 2.11 -0.24 -9.55
CA GLY A 133 2.90 -1.46 -9.43
C GLY A 133 2.65 -2.17 -8.12
N ILE A 134 2.74 -3.48 -8.13
CA ILE A 134 2.68 -4.31 -6.93
C ILE A 134 4.01 -5.04 -6.81
N LYS A 135 4.69 -4.84 -5.70
CA LYS A 135 5.95 -5.53 -5.42
C LYS A 135 5.74 -6.49 -4.26
N LEU A 136 6.02 -7.76 -4.51
CA LEU A 136 5.90 -8.81 -3.51
C LEU A 136 7.31 -9.21 -3.06
N TYR A 137 7.49 -9.34 -1.76
CA TYR A 137 8.72 -9.81 -1.15
C TYR A 137 8.41 -11.07 -0.36
N TRP A 138 9.14 -12.16 -0.65
CA TRP A 138 9.03 -13.37 0.16
C TRP A 138 10.16 -13.38 1.15
N THR A 139 9.81 -13.51 2.43
CA THR A 139 10.75 -13.43 3.53
C THR A 139 10.82 -14.76 4.27
N ASP A 140 12.00 -15.07 4.83
CA ASP A 140 12.17 -16.22 5.71
C ASP A 140 11.65 -15.88 7.12
N ASP A 141 11.78 -16.84 8.04
CA ASP A 141 11.33 -16.69 9.43
C ASP A 141 12.09 -15.61 10.21
N LYS A 142 13.21 -15.14 9.68
CA LYS A 142 14.00 -14.03 10.27
C LYS A 142 13.71 -12.68 9.62
N GLY A 143 12.77 -12.64 8.65
CA GLY A 143 12.45 -11.42 7.94
C GLY A 143 13.40 -11.06 6.81
N VAL A 144 14.32 -11.99 6.44
CA VAL A 144 15.24 -11.74 5.33
C VAL A 144 14.52 -11.98 4.01
N ILE A 145 14.68 -11.04 3.07
CA ILE A 145 14.08 -11.15 1.75
C ILE A 145 14.82 -12.23 0.95
N ILE A 146 14.08 -13.28 0.58
CA ILE A 146 14.62 -14.40 -0.21
C ILE A 146 14.37 -14.18 -1.69
N LYS A 147 13.21 -13.61 -2.05
CA LYS A 147 12.82 -13.39 -3.43
C LYS A 147 11.88 -12.21 -3.52
N ASP A 148 11.89 -11.51 -4.66
CA ASP A 148 10.91 -10.46 -4.92
C ASP A 148 10.47 -10.48 -6.38
N ILE A 149 9.31 -9.87 -6.64
CA ILE A 149 8.78 -9.69 -7.99
C ILE A 149 8.00 -8.37 -8.05
N LEU A 150 8.14 -7.66 -9.16
CA LEU A 150 7.40 -6.43 -9.41
C LEU A 150 6.48 -6.65 -10.59
N VAL A 151 5.19 -6.37 -10.39
CA VAL A 151 4.16 -6.49 -11.43
C VAL A 151 3.45 -5.15 -11.54
N PHE A 152 3.41 -4.58 -12.74
CA PHE A 152 2.59 -3.39 -12.99
C PHE A 152 1.19 -3.81 -13.37
N LEU A 153 0.20 -3.19 -12.72
CA LEU A 153 -1.20 -3.34 -13.09
C LEU A 153 -1.43 -2.44 -14.30
N ASP A 154 -1.35 -3.04 -15.47
CA ASP A 154 -1.31 -2.31 -16.73
C ASP A 154 -2.70 -1.78 -17.09
N GLN A 155 -2.81 -0.46 -17.19
CA GLN A 155 -4.03 0.20 -17.61
C GLN A 155 -4.38 -0.06 -19.07
N GLU A 156 -3.40 -0.39 -19.91
CA GLU A 156 -3.65 -0.72 -21.31
C GLU A 156 -4.52 -1.96 -21.46
N GLN A 157 -4.47 -2.88 -20.51
CA GLN A 157 -5.33 -4.06 -20.51
C GLN A 157 -6.81 -3.69 -20.37
N PHE A 158 -7.12 -2.51 -19.88
CA PHE A 158 -8.49 -2.04 -19.71
C PHE A 158 -8.93 -1.12 -20.84
N ALA A 159 -8.03 -0.71 -21.72
CA ALA A 159 -8.31 0.18 -22.83
C ALA A 159 -8.75 -0.57 -24.09
N ASN A 160 -8.59 -1.88 -24.12
CA ASN A 160 -8.94 -2.71 -25.28
C ASN A 160 -10.30 -3.36 -25.09
#